data_e69b39b67b9b297884cd993e34f8ae35
#
_entry.id   e69b39b67b9b297884cd993e34f8ae35
#
_cell.length_a   1.000
_cell.length_b   1.000
_cell.length_c   1.000
_cell.angle_alpha   90.00
_cell.angle_beta   90.00
_cell.angle_gamma   90.00
#
_symmetry.space_group_name_H-M   'P 1'
#
loop_
_entity.id
_entity.type
_entity.pdbx_description
1 polymer ?
#
loop_
_entity_poly.entity_id
_entity_poly.type
_entity_poly.pdbx_seq_one_letter_code
_entity_poly.pdbx_strand_id
1 'polypeptide(L)'
;MKKLLLSAAFLAAMTSVSAQKLTYVPYADNGYLMGTYISSDGRYIAGGDAGGQGFIYDTQNGQIKYFVSPENGDETKDASTEVRAVNPDGTGVGYVGDKLCKFDFNTGEYTDLGVNEPALANTMSTDGSVIGGFAWDESTYMQHPIYLKDGVKYALPMPTSTWLGDEANGFGLTGANADGSMFLGYVQDDFAAYPICVWVLTQDGKTYSVIPVSKRFYDSSIELSGPQPMDYFNGAFMSANGRWVALSVHNKNNAEQSYTLARYDVLNDALEYISCPEATQTLAYYATAISDDGTMLGYITAETSNARTGVICLAGDSVAHRLSEAFPEVPELAQLDVNELNTPCCITPDGRYITGFGYVDLDDENLCFGTYWIDTKTTDAVDKVSEAAPATKVVGSYGVDGKAKRIAAPKGLRLDKFANGKVKKVVVK
;
A
#
# COMPACT_ATOMS: atom_id res chain seq x y z
N MET A 1 -49.18 12.94 -24.53
CA MET A 1 -47.77 13.29 -24.70
C MET A 1 -46.96 13.41 -23.39
N LYS A 2 -47.52 13.78 -22.25
CA LYS A 2 -46.76 13.88 -20.97
C LYS A 2 -46.36 12.53 -20.33
N LYS A 3 -47.04 11.43 -20.65
CA LYS A 3 -46.69 10.08 -20.11
C LYS A 3 -45.56 9.38 -20.87
N LEU A 4 -45.25 9.76 -22.11
CA LEU A 4 -44.12 9.19 -22.87
C LEU A 4 -42.78 9.83 -22.51
N LEU A 5 -42.76 11.05 -22.00
CA LEU A 5 -41.53 11.74 -21.56
C LEU A 5 -41.01 11.22 -20.22
N LEU A 6 -41.89 10.72 -19.35
CA LEU A 6 -41.48 10.13 -18.08
C LEU A 6 -40.84 8.75 -18.27
N SER A 7 -41.26 7.99 -19.27
CA SER A 7 -40.68 6.65 -19.56
C SER A 7 -39.29 6.75 -20.20
N ALA A 8 -39.04 7.78 -20.99
CA ALA A 8 -37.73 8.03 -21.62
C ALA A 8 -36.69 8.52 -20.56
N ALA A 9 -37.14 9.33 -19.59
CA ALA A 9 -36.26 9.76 -18.50
C ALA A 9 -35.89 8.61 -17.54
N PHE A 10 -36.78 7.62 -17.34
CA PHE A 10 -36.50 6.46 -16.54
C PHE A 10 -35.58 5.43 -17.25
N LEU A 11 -35.65 5.35 -18.58
CA LEU A 11 -34.75 4.49 -19.36
C LEU A 11 -33.33 5.09 -19.50
N ALA A 12 -33.19 6.42 -19.47
CA ALA A 12 -31.89 7.08 -19.51
C ALA A 12 -31.13 7.04 -18.16
N ALA A 13 -31.81 6.73 -17.06
CA ALA A 13 -31.21 6.59 -15.72
C ALA A 13 -30.70 5.15 -15.43
N MET A 14 -30.89 4.20 -16.34
CA MET A 14 -30.47 2.80 -16.17
C MET A 14 -29.14 2.46 -16.85
N THR A 15 -28.36 3.41 -17.31
CA THR A 15 -27.10 3.08 -17.97
C THR A 15 -25.92 3.85 -17.42
N SER A 16 -25.42 3.43 -16.30
CA SER A 16 -23.99 3.34 -16.01
C SER A 16 -23.76 2.47 -14.77
N VAL A 17 -23.98 1.20 -14.89
CA VAL A 17 -23.21 0.25 -14.09
C VAL A 17 -21.78 0.43 -14.60
N SER A 18 -20.96 1.14 -13.83
CA SER A 18 -19.54 1.17 -14.11
C SER A 18 -19.04 -0.23 -13.77
N ALA A 19 -18.81 -1.05 -14.78
CA ALA A 19 -18.15 -2.33 -14.61
C ALA A 19 -16.77 -2.10 -13.98
N GLN A 20 -16.32 -3.05 -13.19
CA GLN A 20 -14.91 -3.15 -12.79
C GLN A 20 -14.06 -2.98 -14.05
N LYS A 21 -13.04 -2.14 -14.00
CA LYS A 21 -12.28 -1.80 -15.19
C LYS A 21 -10.80 -1.72 -14.86
N LEU A 22 -10.00 -2.39 -15.68
CA LEU A 22 -8.58 -2.17 -15.74
C LEU A 22 -8.29 -1.01 -16.70
N THR A 23 -7.43 -0.10 -16.30
CA THR A 23 -6.99 1.03 -17.12
C THR A 23 -5.47 1.06 -17.09
N TYR A 24 -4.87 1.26 -18.27
CA TYR A 24 -3.44 1.42 -18.40
C TYR A 24 -3.04 2.87 -18.28
N VAL A 25 -1.90 3.12 -17.62
CA VAL A 25 -1.27 4.44 -17.61
C VAL A 25 -0.55 4.61 -18.94
N PRO A 26 -0.91 5.61 -19.77
CA PRO A 26 -0.23 5.85 -21.03
C PRO A 26 1.21 6.28 -20.76
N TYR A 27 2.14 5.73 -21.52
CA TYR A 27 3.55 6.12 -21.42
C TYR A 27 4.01 6.83 -22.70
N ALA A 28 5.02 7.67 -22.57
CA ALA A 28 5.64 8.35 -23.71
C ALA A 28 6.78 7.52 -24.33
N ASP A 29 6.97 7.75 -25.58
CA ASP A 29 7.81 7.17 -26.64
C ASP A 29 9.07 6.40 -26.30
N ASN A 30 9.40 5.65 -25.40
CA ASN A 30 10.55 4.73 -25.35
C ASN A 30 10.83 4.08 -23.98
N GLY A 31 9.86 3.97 -23.14
CA GLY A 31 10.10 3.38 -21.84
C GLY A 31 8.85 2.72 -21.28
N TYR A 32 9.02 1.94 -20.22
CA TYR A 32 7.94 1.43 -19.43
C TYR A 32 7.83 2.21 -18.12
N LEU A 33 6.60 2.37 -17.64
CA LEU A 33 6.31 2.96 -16.34
C LEU A 33 6.08 1.85 -15.31
N MET A 34 6.69 1.99 -14.14
CA MET A 34 6.43 1.16 -12.98
C MET A 34 5.73 2.00 -11.92
N GLY A 35 4.39 2.06 -11.97
CA GLY A 35 3.56 2.69 -10.97
C GLY A 35 3.35 1.75 -9.80
N THR A 36 4.14 1.94 -8.76
CA THR A 36 4.19 1.05 -7.61
C THR A 36 3.43 1.58 -6.43
N TYR A 37 3.04 2.84 -6.46
CA TYR A 37 2.34 3.53 -5.38
C TYR A 37 1.06 4.21 -5.86
N ILE A 38 0.03 4.25 -5.01
CA ILE A 38 -1.24 4.91 -5.28
C ILE A 38 -1.65 5.75 -4.07
N SER A 39 -2.19 6.96 -4.30
CA SER A 39 -2.74 7.79 -3.23
C SER A 39 -3.95 7.13 -2.57
N SER A 40 -4.22 7.47 -1.32
CA SER A 40 -5.27 6.82 -0.52
C SER A 40 -6.69 6.96 -1.10
N ASP A 41 -6.93 7.94 -1.96
CA ASP A 41 -8.18 8.15 -2.68
C ASP A 41 -8.20 7.55 -4.11
N GLY A 42 -7.09 6.92 -4.54
CA GLY A 42 -6.94 6.33 -5.88
C GLY A 42 -6.68 7.33 -7.01
N ARG A 43 -6.49 8.63 -6.70
CA ARG A 43 -6.35 9.65 -7.72
C ARG A 43 -4.98 9.68 -8.37
N TYR A 44 -3.92 9.57 -7.58
CA TYR A 44 -2.56 9.67 -8.10
C TYR A 44 -1.83 8.34 -8.04
N ILE A 45 -1.15 8.00 -9.13
CA ILE A 45 -0.24 6.86 -9.22
C ILE A 45 1.17 7.41 -9.38
N ALA A 46 2.13 6.85 -8.65
CA ALA A 46 3.50 7.30 -8.66
C ALA A 46 4.49 6.12 -8.83
N GLY A 47 5.70 6.42 -9.26
CA GLY A 47 6.76 5.43 -9.45
C GLY A 47 7.94 5.99 -10.21
N GLY A 48 8.62 5.11 -10.94
CA GLY A 48 9.73 5.42 -11.84
C GLY A 48 9.52 4.85 -13.23
N ASP A 49 10.29 5.34 -14.19
CA ASP A 49 10.32 4.81 -15.55
C ASP A 49 11.65 4.05 -15.84
N ALA A 50 11.73 3.41 -16.99
CA ALA A 50 12.93 2.70 -17.42
C ALA A 50 14.15 3.60 -17.65
N GLY A 51 13.93 4.90 -17.82
CA GLY A 51 14.98 5.90 -18.02
C GLY A 51 15.49 6.50 -16.71
N GLY A 52 15.02 6.02 -15.55
CA GLY A 52 15.39 6.54 -14.25
C GLY A 52 14.72 7.87 -13.90
N GLN A 53 13.54 8.16 -14.50
CA GLN A 53 12.76 9.34 -14.20
C GLN A 53 11.60 8.97 -13.28
N GLY A 54 11.39 9.74 -12.21
CA GLY A 54 10.21 9.63 -11.37
C GLY A 54 8.98 10.20 -12.08
N PHE A 55 7.79 9.68 -11.75
CA PHE A 55 6.56 10.22 -12.29
C PHE A 55 5.42 10.24 -11.26
N ILE A 56 4.45 11.13 -11.51
CA ILE A 56 3.11 11.10 -10.89
C ILE A 56 2.07 11.25 -12.02
N TYR A 57 1.07 10.37 -11.99
CA TYR A 57 -0.04 10.30 -12.94
C TYR A 57 -1.36 10.58 -12.23
N ASP A 58 -2.19 11.49 -12.75
CA ASP A 58 -3.55 11.78 -12.27
C ASP A 58 -4.57 10.91 -13.03
N THR A 59 -5.18 9.95 -12.35
CA THR A 59 -6.16 9.02 -12.92
C THR A 59 -7.46 9.70 -13.37
N GLN A 60 -7.76 10.90 -12.86
CA GLN A 60 -8.99 11.62 -13.17
C GLN A 60 -8.92 12.38 -14.49
N ASN A 61 -7.77 12.94 -14.84
CA ASN A 61 -7.61 13.77 -16.03
C ASN A 61 -6.61 13.20 -17.04
N GLY A 62 -5.92 12.09 -16.70
CA GLY A 62 -4.96 11.45 -17.59
C GLY A 62 -3.62 12.20 -17.73
N GLN A 63 -3.36 13.20 -16.90
CA GLN A 63 -2.10 13.94 -16.96
C GLN A 63 -0.98 13.20 -16.23
N ILE A 64 0.21 13.25 -16.81
CA ILE A 64 1.43 12.73 -16.19
C ILE A 64 2.45 13.86 -16.03
N LYS A 65 3.18 13.84 -14.90
CA LYS A 65 4.33 14.71 -14.66
C LYS A 65 5.56 13.83 -14.44
N TYR A 66 6.61 14.12 -15.18
CA TYR A 66 7.91 13.50 -15.01
C TYR A 66 8.83 14.40 -14.20
N PHE A 67 9.63 13.79 -13.33
CA PHE A 67 10.64 14.45 -12.53
C PHE A 67 11.99 13.90 -12.94
N VAL A 68 12.85 14.80 -13.43
CA VAL A 68 14.13 14.45 -14.02
C VAL A 68 15.25 15.07 -13.19
N SER A 69 16.26 14.28 -12.84
CA SER A 69 17.46 14.82 -12.21
C SER A 69 18.16 15.82 -13.15
N PRO A 70 18.68 16.95 -12.65
CA PRO A 70 19.49 17.86 -13.43
C PRO A 70 20.81 17.23 -13.88
N GLU A 71 21.20 16.12 -13.26
CA GLU A 71 22.40 15.34 -13.59
C GLU A 71 22.11 14.24 -14.62
N ASN A 72 20.87 14.15 -15.11
CA ASN A 72 20.48 13.19 -16.15
C ASN A 72 21.33 13.41 -17.42
N GLY A 73 22.03 12.32 -17.83
CA GLY A 73 23.00 12.35 -18.92
C GLY A 73 24.48 12.49 -18.50
N ASP A 74 24.77 12.64 -17.21
CA ASP A 74 26.12 12.50 -16.66
C ASP A 74 26.31 11.05 -16.14
N GLU A 75 26.95 10.21 -16.97
CA GLU A 75 27.19 8.79 -16.66
C GLU A 75 28.07 8.58 -15.41
N THR A 76 28.67 9.63 -14.85
CA THR A 76 29.52 9.55 -13.66
C THR A 76 28.74 9.74 -12.37
N LYS A 77 27.43 10.07 -12.45
CA LYS A 77 26.57 10.38 -11.32
C LYS A 77 25.31 9.52 -11.33
N ASP A 78 24.82 9.23 -10.15
CA ASP A 78 23.49 8.65 -10.02
C ASP A 78 22.44 9.75 -10.28
N ALA A 79 21.80 9.67 -11.45
CA ALA A 79 20.77 10.59 -11.88
C ALA A 79 19.36 10.00 -11.74
N SER A 80 19.24 8.83 -11.10
CA SER A 80 17.95 8.17 -10.95
C SER A 80 16.99 8.99 -10.07
N THR A 81 15.72 8.95 -10.43
CA THR A 81 14.64 9.62 -9.72
C THR A 81 13.46 8.65 -9.59
N GLU A 82 12.89 8.56 -8.40
CA GLU A 82 11.69 7.74 -8.18
C GLU A 82 10.78 8.40 -7.15
N VAL A 83 9.47 8.35 -7.38
CA VAL A 83 8.46 8.78 -6.41
C VAL A 83 7.91 7.56 -5.71
N ARG A 84 8.15 7.43 -4.40
CA ARG A 84 7.88 6.22 -3.59
C ARG A 84 6.68 6.31 -2.66
N ALA A 85 6.05 7.45 -2.58
CA ALA A 85 4.73 7.61 -1.96
C ALA A 85 4.07 8.85 -2.55
N VAL A 86 2.74 8.87 -2.60
CA VAL A 86 1.97 10.00 -3.12
C VAL A 86 0.69 10.18 -2.34
N ASN A 87 0.34 11.44 -2.06
CA ASN A 87 -0.86 11.85 -1.32
C ASN A 87 -1.99 12.32 -2.26
N PRO A 88 -3.24 12.41 -1.75
CA PRO A 88 -4.40 12.88 -2.50
C PRO A 88 -4.31 14.32 -3.05
N ASP A 89 -3.41 15.15 -2.53
CA ASP A 89 -3.16 16.50 -3.02
C ASP A 89 -2.15 16.56 -4.18
N GLY A 90 -1.59 15.41 -4.58
CA GLY A 90 -0.56 15.29 -5.61
C GLY A 90 0.86 15.52 -5.11
N THR A 91 1.06 15.63 -3.80
CA THR A 91 2.40 15.66 -3.19
C THR A 91 2.96 14.24 -3.11
N GLY A 92 4.20 14.06 -3.54
CA GLY A 92 4.93 12.79 -3.44
C GLY A 92 6.24 12.94 -2.67
N VAL A 93 6.82 11.82 -2.25
CA VAL A 93 8.17 11.74 -1.71
C VAL A 93 8.92 10.57 -2.31
N GLY A 94 10.24 10.66 -2.31
CA GLY A 94 11.13 9.67 -2.89
C GLY A 94 12.55 10.18 -2.91
N TYR A 95 13.25 10.04 -4.05
CA TYR A 95 14.62 10.46 -4.16
C TYR A 95 14.97 11.02 -5.55
N VAL A 96 16.04 11.80 -5.61
CA VAL A 96 16.74 12.25 -6.80
C VAL A 96 18.23 12.01 -6.56
N GLY A 97 18.82 11.06 -7.26
CA GLY A 97 20.14 10.55 -6.93
C GLY A 97 20.17 9.99 -5.50
N ASP A 98 21.05 10.53 -4.67
CA ASP A 98 21.22 10.17 -3.26
C ASP A 98 20.45 11.08 -2.28
N LYS A 99 19.58 11.98 -2.81
CA LYS A 99 18.88 12.99 -2.02
C LYS A 99 17.42 12.63 -1.79
N LEU A 100 16.99 12.74 -0.55
CA LEU A 100 15.60 12.63 -0.15
C LEU A 100 14.82 13.87 -0.59
N CYS A 101 13.81 13.67 -1.46
CA CYS A 101 13.09 14.75 -2.11
C CYS A 101 11.58 14.67 -1.92
N LYS A 102 10.94 15.85 -1.95
CA LYS A 102 9.50 16.03 -2.06
C LYS A 102 9.15 16.47 -3.47
N PHE A 103 8.12 15.88 -4.06
CA PHE A 103 7.63 16.13 -5.41
C PHE A 103 6.26 16.78 -5.36
N ASP A 104 5.95 17.66 -6.30
CA ASP A 104 4.65 18.32 -6.43
C ASP A 104 4.10 18.16 -7.85
N PHE A 105 3.02 17.40 -8.00
CA PHE A 105 2.34 17.20 -9.28
C PHE A 105 1.83 18.51 -9.87
N ASN A 106 1.34 19.45 -9.05
CA ASN A 106 0.71 20.66 -9.55
C ASN A 106 1.73 21.60 -10.18
N THR A 107 2.91 21.73 -9.59
CA THR A 107 4.00 22.56 -10.14
C THR A 107 4.88 21.82 -11.13
N GLY A 108 5.03 20.49 -10.98
CA GLY A 108 5.99 19.67 -11.73
C GLY A 108 7.42 19.84 -11.24
N GLU A 109 7.60 20.33 -10.01
CA GLU A 109 8.89 20.57 -9.38
C GLU A 109 9.13 19.60 -8.22
N TYR A 110 10.38 19.44 -7.83
CA TYR A 110 10.76 18.75 -6.62
C TYR A 110 11.66 19.63 -5.73
N THR A 111 11.71 19.29 -4.46
CA THR A 111 12.50 20.00 -3.45
C THR A 111 13.33 19.01 -2.65
N ASP A 112 14.64 19.24 -2.56
CA ASP A 112 15.53 18.55 -1.65
C ASP A 112 15.13 18.89 -0.20
N LEU A 113 14.93 17.86 0.63
CA LEU A 113 14.50 18.02 2.01
C LEU A 113 15.66 18.32 3.00
N GLY A 114 16.86 18.48 2.48
CA GLY A 114 18.01 18.98 3.26
C GLY A 114 18.57 17.96 4.24
N VAL A 115 18.46 16.69 3.95
CA VAL A 115 19.16 15.63 4.70
C VAL A 115 20.61 15.63 4.23
N ASN A 116 21.56 15.82 5.14
CA ASN A 116 22.98 16.03 4.80
C ASN A 116 23.73 14.76 4.40
N GLU A 117 23.23 13.60 4.76
CA GLU A 117 23.74 12.29 4.32
C GLU A 117 22.89 11.74 3.16
N PRO A 118 23.42 10.79 2.36
CA PRO A 118 22.64 10.07 1.37
C PRO A 118 21.41 9.41 2.01
N ALA A 119 20.23 9.70 1.47
CA ALA A 119 18.98 9.23 2.07
C ALA A 119 17.87 9.04 1.04
N LEU A 120 17.01 8.05 1.27
CA LEU A 120 15.82 7.79 0.47
C LEU A 120 14.55 7.86 1.34
N ALA A 121 13.49 8.47 0.81
CA ALA A 121 12.15 8.35 1.37
C ALA A 121 11.43 7.14 0.77
N ASN A 122 10.80 6.33 1.61
CA ASN A 122 10.03 5.18 1.19
C ASN A 122 8.53 5.31 1.51
N THR A 123 8.17 6.20 2.41
CA THR A 123 6.81 6.29 2.91
C THR A 123 6.49 7.69 3.43
N MET A 124 5.21 8.00 3.50
CA MET A 124 4.72 9.30 3.98
C MET A 124 3.35 9.11 4.64
N SER A 125 3.08 9.86 5.72
CA SER A 125 1.73 9.97 6.28
C SER A 125 0.77 10.62 5.27
N THR A 126 -0.53 10.33 5.39
CA THR A 126 -1.54 10.82 4.43
C THR A 126 -1.62 12.35 4.37
N ASP A 127 -1.30 13.04 5.45
CA ASP A 127 -1.25 14.51 5.50
C ASP A 127 0.12 15.10 5.07
N GLY A 128 1.08 14.24 4.76
CA GLY A 128 2.43 14.64 4.35
C GLY A 128 3.30 15.23 5.47
N SER A 129 2.83 15.24 6.72
CA SER A 129 3.55 15.82 7.85
C SER A 129 4.71 14.98 8.36
N VAL A 130 4.65 13.65 8.11
CA VAL A 130 5.67 12.69 8.49
C VAL A 130 6.14 11.94 7.25
N ILE A 131 7.45 11.92 7.02
CA ILE A 131 8.11 11.21 5.92
C ILE A 131 9.07 10.21 6.54
N GLY A 132 8.98 8.94 6.15
CA GLY A 132 9.85 7.88 6.62
C GLY A 132 10.76 7.33 5.53
N GLY A 133 11.96 6.91 5.93
CA GLY A 133 12.94 6.37 5.00
C GLY A 133 14.19 5.85 5.72
N PHE A 134 15.29 5.89 5.03
CA PHE A 134 16.58 5.55 5.61
C PHE A 134 17.70 6.45 5.06
N ALA A 135 18.76 6.58 5.86
CA ALA A 135 19.99 7.23 5.46
C ALA A 135 21.15 6.26 5.56
N TRP A 136 22.23 6.50 4.83
CA TRP A 136 23.46 5.72 4.89
C TRP A 136 24.55 6.47 5.63
N ASP A 137 25.32 5.75 6.40
CA ASP A 137 26.63 6.19 6.81
C ASP A 137 27.63 5.91 5.68
N GLU A 138 28.21 6.95 5.11
CA GLU A 138 29.17 6.84 3.99
C GLU A 138 30.43 6.03 4.35
N SER A 139 30.79 5.94 5.63
CA SER A 139 31.99 5.25 6.08
C SER A 139 31.78 3.75 6.29
N THR A 140 30.59 3.36 6.70
CA THR A 140 30.23 1.97 7.02
C THR A 140 29.26 1.33 6.04
N TYR A 141 28.64 2.14 5.17
CA TYR A 141 27.54 1.75 4.28
C TYR A 141 26.32 1.19 5.03
N MET A 142 26.22 1.46 6.33
CA MET A 142 25.08 1.00 7.12
C MET A 142 23.89 1.92 6.94
N GLN A 143 22.72 1.31 6.77
CA GLN A 143 21.44 2.01 6.69
C GLN A 143 20.87 2.24 8.08
N HIS A 144 20.35 3.44 8.30
CA HIS A 144 19.66 3.81 9.53
C HIS A 144 18.25 4.30 9.22
N PRO A 145 17.23 3.82 9.97
CA PRO A 145 15.88 4.29 9.78
C PRO A 145 15.76 5.73 10.28
N ILE A 146 15.24 6.58 9.44
CA ILE A 146 15.01 8.00 9.75
C ILE A 146 13.56 8.38 9.46
N TYR A 147 13.10 9.42 10.12
CA TYR A 147 11.88 10.11 9.72
C TYR A 147 12.07 11.62 9.80
N LEU A 148 11.34 12.31 8.95
CA LEU A 148 11.22 13.77 9.00
C LEU A 148 9.83 14.11 9.52
N LYS A 149 9.79 15.06 10.45
CA LYS A 149 8.55 15.66 10.95
C LYS A 149 8.74 17.17 11.00
N ASP A 150 7.83 17.92 10.38
CA ASP A 150 7.91 19.38 10.29
C ASP A 150 9.27 19.87 9.73
N GLY A 151 9.83 19.13 8.77
CA GLY A 151 11.13 19.43 8.14
C GLY A 151 12.36 19.13 9.01
N VAL A 152 12.18 18.52 10.19
CA VAL A 152 13.28 18.13 11.09
C VAL A 152 13.50 16.63 10.98
N LYS A 153 14.77 16.23 10.76
CA LYS A 153 15.19 14.83 10.72
C LYS A 153 15.35 14.24 12.12
N TYR A 154 14.84 13.05 12.31
CA TYR A 154 15.01 12.24 13.51
C TYR A 154 15.44 10.83 13.14
N ALA A 155 16.25 10.18 13.99
CA ALA A 155 16.54 8.76 13.92
C ALA A 155 15.48 7.98 14.69
N LEU A 156 15.09 6.80 14.17
CA LEU A 156 14.32 5.84 14.94
C LEU A 156 15.25 4.99 15.81
N PRO A 157 14.79 4.57 17.00
CA PRO A 157 15.59 3.70 17.85
C PRO A 157 15.83 2.37 17.16
N MET A 158 17.09 1.95 17.09
CA MET A 158 17.44 0.62 16.63
C MET A 158 16.95 -0.43 17.64
N PRO A 159 16.43 -1.57 17.19
CA PRO A 159 16.06 -2.64 18.10
C PRO A 159 17.31 -3.16 18.82
N THR A 160 17.35 -2.94 20.14
CA THR A 160 18.39 -3.45 21.03
C THR A 160 17.99 -4.83 21.52
N SER A 161 18.09 -5.84 20.74
CA SER A 161 17.75 -7.18 21.22
C SER A 161 18.84 -8.18 20.90
N THR A 162 19.16 -8.98 21.89
CA THR A 162 20.11 -10.09 21.79
C THR A 162 19.75 -11.14 20.74
N TRP A 163 18.52 -11.09 20.22
CA TRP A 163 18.06 -12.02 19.19
C TRP A 163 18.45 -11.62 17.76
N LEU A 164 18.93 -10.38 17.56
CA LEU A 164 19.45 -9.92 16.26
C LEU A 164 20.94 -10.18 16.08
N GLY A 165 21.63 -10.68 17.11
CA GLY A 165 23.08 -10.66 17.14
C GLY A 165 23.64 -9.28 17.52
N ASP A 166 24.94 -9.15 17.66
CA ASP A 166 25.59 -7.92 18.16
C ASP A 166 25.67 -6.81 17.10
N GLU A 167 25.38 -7.09 15.83
CA GLU A 167 25.53 -6.14 14.71
C GLU A 167 24.44 -6.33 13.66
N ALA A 168 23.34 -5.58 13.79
CA ALA A 168 22.36 -5.47 12.72
C ALA A 168 22.95 -4.60 11.59
N ASN A 169 23.19 -5.18 10.43
CA ASN A 169 23.91 -4.55 9.31
C ASN A 169 23.10 -3.55 8.47
N GLY A 170 21.98 -3.07 8.95
CA GLY A 170 21.22 -2.05 8.26
C GLY A 170 19.74 -2.11 8.57
N PHE A 171 19.07 -0.97 8.43
CA PHE A 171 17.66 -0.85 8.73
C PHE A 171 16.97 0.04 7.71
N GLY A 172 15.89 -0.47 7.08
CA GLY A 172 15.08 0.29 6.14
C GLY A 172 13.63 0.38 6.60
N LEU A 173 13.02 1.57 6.50
CA LEU A 173 11.58 1.73 6.62
C LEU A 173 10.90 1.38 5.31
N THR A 174 9.84 0.60 5.38
CA THR A 174 9.05 0.15 4.22
C THR A 174 7.64 0.70 4.22
N GLY A 175 7.15 1.20 5.36
CA GLY A 175 5.81 1.72 5.47
C GLY A 175 5.60 2.60 6.68
N ALA A 176 4.60 3.48 6.60
CA ALA A 176 4.04 4.23 7.71
C ALA A 176 2.52 4.13 7.66
N ASN A 177 1.89 4.22 8.83
CA ASN A 177 0.44 4.40 8.86
C ASN A 177 0.03 5.84 8.51
N ALA A 178 -1.27 6.05 8.30
CA ALA A 178 -1.82 7.31 7.76
C ALA A 178 -1.49 8.56 8.59
N ASP A 179 -1.38 8.45 9.91
CA ASP A 179 -1.09 9.58 10.81
C ASP A 179 0.38 9.66 11.25
N GLY A 180 1.26 8.78 10.72
CA GLY A 180 2.68 8.76 11.06
C GLY A 180 2.98 8.32 12.50
N SER A 181 2.01 7.74 13.21
CA SER A 181 2.21 7.22 14.57
C SER A 181 2.86 5.85 14.60
N MET A 182 2.94 5.17 13.46
CA MET A 182 3.55 3.85 13.31
C MET A 182 4.42 3.80 12.06
N PHE A 183 5.54 3.09 12.17
CA PHE A 183 6.38 2.73 11.04
C PHE A 183 6.59 1.23 10.99
N LEU A 184 6.75 0.71 9.80
CA LEU A 184 7.18 -0.66 9.52
C LEU A 184 8.56 -0.60 8.88
N GLY A 185 9.42 -1.52 9.26
CA GLY A 185 10.73 -1.66 8.64
C GLY A 185 11.34 -3.04 8.85
N TYR A 186 12.48 -3.26 8.25
CA TYR A 186 13.23 -4.51 8.34
C TYR A 186 14.69 -4.25 8.66
N VAL A 187 15.32 -5.24 9.29
CA VAL A 187 16.76 -5.30 9.49
C VAL A 187 17.36 -6.17 8.40
N GLN A 188 18.34 -5.64 7.69
CA GLN A 188 19.13 -6.41 6.77
C GLN A 188 20.27 -7.11 7.57
N ASP A 189 20.17 -8.43 7.73
CA ASP A 189 21.22 -9.26 8.30
C ASP A 189 21.75 -10.17 7.19
N ASP A 190 23.08 -10.35 7.11
CA ASP A 190 23.74 -11.18 6.09
C ASP A 190 23.38 -12.67 6.15
N PHE A 191 22.62 -13.10 7.15
CA PHE A 191 22.29 -14.51 7.42
C PHE A 191 20.79 -14.86 7.39
N ALA A 192 20.06 -14.41 6.40
CA ALA A 192 18.83 -15.03 5.91
C ALA A 192 17.49 -14.72 6.59
N ALA A 193 17.40 -14.20 7.78
CA ALA A 193 16.10 -13.79 8.31
C ALA A 193 16.09 -12.28 8.50
N TYR A 194 15.36 -11.56 7.67
CA TYR A 194 15.19 -10.12 7.86
C TYR A 194 14.18 -9.89 8.99
N PRO A 195 14.62 -9.55 10.20
CA PRO A 195 13.69 -9.28 11.28
C PRO A 195 12.88 -8.04 10.94
N ILE A 196 11.58 -8.17 11.04
CA ILE A 196 10.62 -7.11 10.77
C ILE A 196 10.26 -6.44 12.08
N CYS A 197 10.27 -5.12 12.10
CA CYS A 197 9.93 -4.33 13.27
C CYS A 197 8.83 -3.32 12.97
N VAL A 198 7.99 -3.08 13.95
CA VAL A 198 7.02 -2.00 13.99
C VAL A 198 7.45 -1.00 15.05
N TRP A 199 7.63 0.27 14.68
CA TRP A 199 7.82 1.35 15.62
C TRP A 199 6.47 1.99 15.91
N VAL A 200 6.16 2.16 17.18
CA VAL A 200 4.90 2.77 17.63
C VAL A 200 5.23 4.00 18.44
N LEU A 201 4.60 5.13 18.11
CA LEU A 201 4.74 6.38 18.84
C LEU A 201 4.27 6.18 20.29
N THR A 202 5.10 6.54 21.22
CA THR A 202 4.79 6.40 22.65
C THR A 202 3.79 7.46 23.11
N GLN A 203 3.24 7.29 24.30
CA GLN A 203 2.23 8.20 24.87
C GLN A 203 2.72 9.64 25.06
N ASP A 204 4.04 9.86 25.08
CA ASP A 204 4.62 11.20 25.15
C ASP A 204 4.51 11.98 23.83
N GLY A 205 4.11 11.31 22.75
CA GLY A 205 3.97 11.87 21.40
C GLY A 205 5.28 12.30 20.74
N LYS A 206 6.44 11.85 21.27
CA LYS A 206 7.76 12.31 20.82
C LYS A 206 8.71 11.19 20.47
N THR A 207 8.59 10.05 21.13
CA THR A 207 9.48 8.92 20.97
C THR A 207 8.75 7.73 20.38
N TYR A 208 9.48 6.79 19.77
CA TYR A 208 8.92 5.54 19.26
C TYR A 208 9.47 4.37 20.08
N SER A 209 8.61 3.43 20.39
CA SER A 209 9.00 2.11 20.87
C SER A 209 8.99 1.11 19.73
N VAL A 210 9.92 0.15 19.77
CA VAL A 210 10.03 -0.88 18.74
C VAL A 210 9.37 -2.19 19.22
N ILE A 211 8.54 -2.77 18.34
CA ILE A 211 7.95 -4.09 18.52
C ILE A 211 8.55 -5.03 17.48
N PRO A 212 9.38 -5.99 17.87
CA PRO A 212 10.00 -6.92 16.93
C PRO A 212 8.97 -7.98 16.50
N VAL A 213 8.34 -7.79 15.36
CA VAL A 213 7.36 -8.75 14.80
C VAL A 213 8.04 -10.06 14.48
N SER A 214 9.22 -10.03 13.88
CA SER A 214 9.96 -11.22 13.48
C SER A 214 10.33 -12.15 14.64
N LYS A 215 10.52 -11.64 15.86
CA LYS A 215 10.78 -12.47 17.04
C LYS A 215 9.67 -13.49 17.31
N ARG A 216 8.43 -13.16 16.96
CA ARG A 216 7.28 -14.05 17.13
C ARG A 216 7.31 -15.26 16.22
N PHE A 217 8.03 -15.14 15.10
CA PHE A 217 8.21 -16.22 14.12
C PHE A 217 9.48 -17.04 14.38
N TYR A 218 10.43 -16.48 15.12
CA TYR A 218 11.74 -17.11 15.31
C TYR A 218 11.66 -18.43 16.10
N ASP A 219 10.75 -18.49 17.09
CA ASP A 219 10.46 -19.71 17.86
C ASP A 219 9.45 -20.64 17.15
N SER A 220 8.91 -20.21 16.01
CA SER A 220 8.05 -21.01 15.16
C SER A 220 8.87 -21.67 14.05
N SER A 221 8.28 -22.61 13.37
CA SER A 221 8.87 -23.23 12.18
C SER A 221 8.85 -22.35 10.95
N ILE A 222 8.51 -21.06 11.08
CA ILE A 222 8.32 -20.14 9.97
C ILE A 222 9.41 -19.09 9.96
N GLU A 223 10.03 -18.94 8.81
CA GLU A 223 10.97 -17.87 8.48
C GLU A 223 10.31 -16.79 7.65
N LEU A 224 10.69 -15.54 7.91
CA LEU A 224 10.28 -14.43 7.06
C LEU A 224 11.17 -14.40 5.81
N SER A 225 10.56 -14.18 4.66
CA SER A 225 11.32 -13.89 3.44
C SER A 225 11.91 -12.50 3.53
N GLY A 226 13.19 -12.40 3.28
CA GLY A 226 13.82 -11.11 3.10
C GLY A 226 13.50 -10.49 1.75
N PRO A 227 13.74 -9.17 1.59
CA PRO A 227 13.66 -8.54 0.30
C PRO A 227 14.66 -9.18 -0.64
N GLN A 228 14.22 -9.60 -1.81
CA GLN A 228 15.12 -10.07 -2.85
C GLN A 228 15.88 -8.86 -3.39
N PRO A 229 17.19 -8.95 -3.69
CA PRO A 229 17.97 -7.82 -4.20
C PRO A 229 17.46 -7.20 -5.50
N MET A 230 16.56 -7.88 -6.19
CA MET A 230 15.94 -7.44 -7.44
C MET A 230 14.49 -7.00 -7.29
N ASP A 231 13.91 -7.15 -6.13
CA ASP A 231 12.53 -6.78 -5.90
C ASP A 231 12.47 -5.42 -5.20
N TYR A 232 11.85 -4.48 -5.83
CA TYR A 232 11.50 -3.18 -5.26
C TYR A 232 10.50 -3.29 -4.11
N PHE A 233 10.10 -4.48 -3.76
CA PHE A 233 9.10 -4.81 -2.75
C PHE A 233 9.78 -5.53 -1.61
N ASN A 234 9.66 -4.96 -0.45
CA ASN A 234 10.05 -5.58 0.80
C ASN A 234 8.98 -6.60 1.19
N GLY A 235 9.34 -7.71 1.74
CA GLY A 235 8.41 -8.77 2.12
C GLY A 235 7.47 -8.44 3.28
N ALA A 236 7.33 -7.15 3.66
CA ALA A 236 6.46 -6.66 4.72
C ALA A 236 5.84 -5.32 4.34
N PHE A 237 4.52 -5.22 4.41
CA PHE A 237 3.74 -4.04 4.04
C PHE A 237 2.68 -3.74 5.10
N MET A 238 2.52 -2.47 5.46
CA MET A 238 1.58 -2.02 6.50
C MET A 238 0.35 -1.38 5.88
N SER A 239 -0.83 -1.66 6.44
CA SER A 239 -2.06 -0.94 6.12
C SER A 239 -2.02 0.51 6.62
N ALA A 240 -2.80 1.41 5.98
CA ALA A 240 -2.81 2.82 6.34
C ALA A 240 -3.30 3.07 7.77
N ASN A 241 -4.18 2.23 8.32
CA ASN A 241 -4.60 2.32 9.72
C ASN A 241 -3.59 1.71 10.72
N GLY A 242 -2.49 1.13 10.24
CA GLY A 242 -1.44 0.52 11.06
C GLY A 242 -1.82 -0.80 11.73
N ARG A 243 -3.01 -1.34 11.42
CA ARG A 243 -3.48 -2.57 12.06
C ARG A 243 -2.85 -3.83 11.46
N TRP A 244 -2.74 -3.87 10.13
CA TRP A 244 -2.35 -5.08 9.41
C TRP A 244 -0.95 -4.97 8.83
N VAL A 245 -0.22 -6.06 8.88
CA VAL A 245 1.05 -6.22 8.16
C VAL A 245 0.93 -7.45 7.27
N ALA A 246 1.08 -7.28 5.96
CA ALA A 246 1.24 -8.38 5.00
C ALA A 246 2.67 -8.86 5.01
N LEU A 247 2.85 -10.18 5.02
CA LEU A 247 4.15 -10.83 5.12
C LEU A 247 4.29 -11.92 4.08
N SER A 248 5.50 -12.11 3.59
CA SER A 248 5.90 -13.33 2.90
C SER A 248 6.67 -14.21 3.88
N VAL A 249 6.27 -15.48 4.04
CA VAL A 249 6.81 -16.37 5.07
C VAL A 249 7.22 -17.71 4.48
N HIS A 250 8.30 -18.29 5.00
CA HIS A 250 8.74 -19.65 4.65
C HIS A 250 8.47 -20.60 5.80
N ASN A 251 7.69 -21.65 5.53
CA ASN A 251 7.35 -22.65 6.55
C ASN A 251 8.37 -23.81 6.57
N LYS A 252 9.30 -23.79 7.51
CA LYS A 252 10.32 -24.84 7.67
C LYS A 252 9.76 -26.25 7.88
N ASN A 253 8.55 -26.37 8.44
CA ASN A 253 7.91 -27.67 8.66
C ASN A 253 7.19 -28.19 7.42
N ASN A 254 7.08 -27.40 6.37
CA ASN A 254 6.52 -27.78 5.11
C ASN A 254 7.56 -27.61 3.99
N ALA A 255 8.51 -28.56 3.93
CA ALA A 255 9.57 -28.56 2.92
C ALA A 255 9.06 -28.72 1.46
N GLU A 256 7.78 -28.97 1.28
CA GLU A 256 7.14 -29.04 -0.04
C GLU A 256 6.68 -27.67 -0.54
N GLN A 257 6.71 -26.65 0.30
CA GLN A 257 6.36 -25.29 -0.07
C GLN A 257 7.54 -24.34 0.16
N SER A 258 7.72 -23.39 -0.74
CA SER A 258 8.59 -22.24 -0.60
C SER A 258 7.88 -21.15 0.23
N TYR A 259 8.05 -19.87 -0.14
CA TYR A 259 7.38 -18.76 0.55
C TYR A 259 5.87 -18.78 0.33
N THR A 260 5.14 -18.48 1.40
CA THR A 260 3.69 -18.33 1.43
C THR A 260 3.33 -16.97 2.05
N LEU A 261 2.05 -16.63 2.06
CA LEU A 261 1.57 -15.36 2.61
C LEU A 261 1.13 -15.53 4.06
N ALA A 262 1.31 -14.46 4.84
CA ALA A 262 0.73 -14.34 6.17
C ALA A 262 0.28 -12.90 6.43
N ARG A 263 -0.71 -12.76 7.31
CA ARG A 263 -1.27 -11.49 7.75
C ARG A 263 -1.10 -11.36 9.26
N TYR A 264 -0.49 -10.28 9.72
CA TYR A 264 -0.28 -10.02 11.15
C TYR A 264 -1.15 -8.86 11.62
N ASP A 265 -1.99 -9.10 12.61
CA ASP A 265 -2.78 -8.08 13.30
C ASP A 265 -1.95 -7.50 14.44
N VAL A 266 -1.45 -6.28 14.25
CA VAL A 266 -0.59 -5.57 15.22
C VAL A 266 -1.32 -5.30 16.52
N LEU A 267 -2.64 -4.99 16.47
CA LEU A 267 -3.43 -4.65 17.65
C LEU A 267 -3.73 -5.85 18.52
N ASN A 268 -4.00 -6.99 17.90
CA ASN A 268 -4.37 -8.22 18.61
C ASN A 268 -3.19 -9.16 18.81
N ASP A 269 -2.02 -8.81 18.28
CA ASP A 269 -0.83 -9.64 18.33
C ASP A 269 -1.07 -11.05 17.77
N ALA A 270 -1.77 -11.12 16.65
CA ALA A 270 -2.21 -12.37 16.04
C ALA A 270 -1.68 -12.52 14.62
N LEU A 271 -1.16 -13.71 14.33
CA LEU A 271 -0.69 -14.10 13.01
C LEU A 271 -1.68 -15.07 12.38
N GLU A 272 -2.06 -14.78 11.12
CA GLU A 272 -2.88 -15.63 10.27
C GLU A 272 -2.07 -16.06 9.05
N TYR A 273 -1.91 -17.36 8.87
CA TYR A 273 -1.32 -17.93 7.67
C TYR A 273 -2.37 -18.06 6.58
N ILE A 274 -2.01 -17.60 5.39
CA ILE A 274 -2.89 -17.66 4.23
C ILE A 274 -2.58 -18.94 3.46
N SER A 275 -3.61 -19.71 3.14
CA SER A 275 -3.47 -20.86 2.26
C SER A 275 -3.09 -20.41 0.85
N CYS A 276 -1.98 -20.94 0.34
CA CYS A 276 -1.41 -20.65 -0.97
C CYS A 276 -1.44 -21.92 -1.81
N PRO A 277 -2.54 -22.20 -2.53
CA PRO A 277 -2.78 -23.52 -3.16
C PRO A 277 -1.74 -23.92 -4.20
N GLU A 278 -1.13 -22.95 -4.87
CA GLU A 278 -0.11 -23.18 -5.92
C GLU A 278 1.32 -23.19 -5.37
N ALA A 279 1.51 -22.96 -4.05
CA ALA A 279 2.84 -22.97 -3.45
C ALA A 279 3.49 -24.36 -3.54
N THR A 280 4.73 -24.41 -4.04
CA THR A 280 5.56 -25.60 -4.14
C THR A 280 6.98 -25.27 -3.67
N GLN A 281 7.91 -26.19 -3.78
CA GLN A 281 9.35 -25.92 -3.51
C GLN A 281 9.93 -24.86 -4.45
N THR A 282 9.36 -24.71 -5.67
CA THR A 282 9.86 -23.83 -6.72
C THR A 282 8.93 -22.67 -7.05
N LEU A 283 7.69 -22.69 -6.54
CA LEU A 283 6.71 -21.62 -6.68
C LEU A 283 6.47 -20.97 -5.33
N ALA A 284 6.79 -19.71 -5.23
CA ALA A 284 6.69 -18.90 -4.03
C ALA A 284 5.64 -17.80 -4.18
N TYR A 285 5.01 -17.43 -3.07
CA TYR A 285 4.11 -16.28 -2.97
C TYR A 285 4.81 -15.13 -2.24
N TYR A 286 4.73 -13.95 -2.79
CA TYR A 286 5.27 -12.73 -2.19
C TYR A 286 4.19 -11.70 -1.98
N ALA A 287 4.11 -11.15 -0.77
CA ALA A 287 3.22 -10.04 -0.43
C ALA A 287 3.71 -8.73 -1.07
N THR A 288 2.79 -7.84 -1.42
CA THR A 288 3.11 -6.51 -1.99
C THR A 288 2.35 -5.37 -1.33
N ALA A 289 1.15 -5.60 -0.81
CA ALA A 289 0.36 -4.56 -0.17
C ALA A 289 -0.75 -5.15 0.71
N ILE A 290 -1.34 -4.31 1.56
CA ILE A 290 -2.50 -4.65 2.39
C ILE A 290 -3.36 -3.42 2.66
N SER A 291 -4.68 -3.56 2.56
CA SER A 291 -5.66 -2.52 2.88
C SER A 291 -6.06 -2.50 4.36
N ASP A 292 -6.87 -1.51 4.75
CA ASP A 292 -7.31 -1.30 6.14
C ASP A 292 -8.28 -2.37 6.66
N ASP A 293 -8.97 -3.07 5.77
CA ASP A 293 -9.82 -4.19 6.12
C ASP A 293 -9.06 -5.53 6.18
N GLY A 294 -7.78 -5.55 5.77
CA GLY A 294 -6.94 -6.73 5.74
C GLY A 294 -6.94 -7.48 4.40
N THR A 295 -7.51 -6.91 3.33
CA THR A 295 -7.33 -7.44 1.98
C THR A 295 -5.86 -7.30 1.56
N MET A 296 -5.23 -8.41 1.18
CA MET A 296 -3.80 -8.49 0.90
C MET A 296 -3.55 -8.79 -0.56
N LEU A 297 -2.57 -8.11 -1.15
CA LEU A 297 -2.06 -8.36 -2.49
C LEU A 297 -0.72 -9.08 -2.43
N GLY A 298 -0.43 -9.78 -3.53
CA GLY A 298 0.84 -10.42 -3.76
C GLY A 298 0.98 -10.96 -5.16
N TYR A 299 2.03 -11.71 -5.39
CA TYR A 299 2.23 -12.44 -6.65
C TYR A 299 2.85 -13.81 -6.41
N ILE A 300 2.65 -14.71 -7.37
CA ILE A 300 3.32 -16.01 -7.45
C ILE A 300 4.48 -15.87 -8.42
N THR A 301 5.63 -16.46 -8.09
CA THR A 301 6.76 -16.56 -9.01
C THR A 301 7.55 -17.84 -8.76
N ALA A 302 8.23 -18.33 -9.78
CA ALA A 302 9.24 -19.37 -9.61
C ALA A 302 10.61 -18.73 -9.33
N GLU A 303 11.40 -19.34 -8.45
CA GLU A 303 12.73 -18.85 -8.06
C GLU A 303 13.68 -18.64 -9.26
N THR A 304 13.47 -19.38 -10.34
CA THR A 304 14.32 -19.36 -11.54
C THR A 304 13.71 -18.57 -12.70
N SER A 305 12.57 -17.91 -12.49
CA SER A 305 11.80 -17.21 -13.52
C SER A 305 11.47 -15.80 -13.09
N ASN A 306 11.41 -14.88 -14.06
CA ASN A 306 10.83 -13.55 -13.84
C ASN A 306 9.31 -13.54 -14.04
N ALA A 307 8.71 -14.69 -14.34
CA ALA A 307 7.26 -14.84 -14.49
C ALA A 307 6.55 -14.53 -13.16
N ARG A 308 5.51 -13.71 -13.21
CA ARG A 308 4.73 -13.32 -12.03
C ARG A 308 3.24 -13.38 -12.34
N THR A 309 2.48 -13.96 -11.42
CA THR A 309 1.02 -14.00 -11.48
C THR A 309 0.45 -13.29 -10.26
N GLY A 310 -0.35 -12.25 -10.46
CA GLY A 310 -0.94 -11.47 -9.38
C GLY A 310 -1.95 -12.27 -8.57
N VAL A 311 -1.89 -12.14 -7.25
CA VAL A 311 -2.81 -12.78 -6.31
C VAL A 311 -3.40 -11.79 -5.31
N ILE A 312 -4.55 -12.16 -4.76
CA ILE A 312 -5.26 -11.42 -3.73
C ILE A 312 -5.82 -12.39 -2.67
N CYS A 313 -5.78 -11.98 -1.43
CA CYS A 313 -6.54 -12.60 -0.34
C CYS A 313 -7.50 -11.56 0.22
N LEU A 314 -8.78 -11.73 0.02
CA LEU A 314 -9.80 -10.78 0.47
C LEU A 314 -9.91 -10.74 2.00
N ALA A 315 -10.44 -9.64 2.53
CA ALA A 315 -10.69 -9.49 3.96
C ALA A 315 -11.58 -10.61 4.49
N GLY A 316 -11.13 -11.27 5.56
CA GLY A 316 -11.85 -12.39 6.18
C GLY A 316 -11.75 -13.72 5.41
N ASP A 317 -11.07 -13.74 4.26
CA ASP A 317 -10.68 -14.97 3.58
C ASP A 317 -9.32 -15.45 4.13
N SER A 318 -9.08 -16.75 4.06
CA SER A 318 -7.83 -17.39 4.45
C SER A 318 -7.12 -18.09 3.28
N VAL A 319 -7.56 -17.82 2.04
CA VAL A 319 -7.03 -18.42 0.82
C VAL A 319 -6.63 -17.32 -0.15
N ALA A 320 -5.45 -17.43 -0.75
CA ALA A 320 -5.01 -16.58 -1.84
C ALA A 320 -5.57 -17.09 -3.17
N HIS A 321 -6.16 -16.19 -3.95
CA HIS A 321 -6.70 -16.44 -5.29
C HIS A 321 -5.92 -15.64 -6.32
N ARG A 322 -5.92 -16.08 -7.57
CA ARG A 322 -5.42 -15.24 -8.66
C ARG A 322 -6.27 -13.98 -8.79
N LEU A 323 -5.63 -12.87 -9.14
CA LEU A 323 -6.33 -11.59 -9.30
C LEU A 323 -7.43 -11.71 -10.37
N SER A 324 -7.17 -12.45 -11.45
CA SER A 324 -8.14 -12.74 -12.51
C SER A 324 -9.34 -13.58 -12.06
N GLU A 325 -9.16 -14.43 -11.07
CA GLU A 325 -10.25 -15.23 -10.47
C GLU A 325 -11.12 -14.38 -9.52
N ALA A 326 -10.50 -13.47 -8.80
CA ALA A 326 -11.20 -12.57 -7.88
C ALA A 326 -12.01 -11.49 -8.62
N PHE A 327 -11.57 -11.11 -9.83
CA PHE A 327 -12.21 -10.09 -10.68
C PHE A 327 -12.48 -10.61 -12.10
N PRO A 328 -13.37 -11.60 -12.26
CA PRO A 328 -13.63 -12.22 -13.55
C PRO A 328 -14.28 -11.29 -14.58
N GLU A 329 -14.84 -10.16 -14.14
CA GLU A 329 -15.40 -9.13 -15.01
C GLU A 329 -14.33 -8.25 -15.67
N VAL A 330 -13.03 -8.43 -15.31
CA VAL A 330 -11.89 -7.73 -15.88
C VAL A 330 -11.06 -8.72 -16.70
N PRO A 331 -11.42 -8.97 -17.98
CA PRO A 331 -10.77 -10.00 -18.80
C PRO A 331 -9.29 -9.71 -19.08
N GLU A 332 -8.87 -8.46 -18.99
CA GLU A 332 -7.47 -8.06 -19.16
C GLU A 332 -6.56 -8.67 -18.08
N LEU A 333 -7.08 -8.95 -16.89
CA LEU A 333 -6.29 -9.63 -15.84
C LEU A 333 -5.90 -11.06 -16.22
N ALA A 334 -6.81 -11.80 -16.87
CA ALA A 334 -6.51 -13.13 -17.37
C ALA A 334 -5.44 -13.07 -18.47
N GLN A 335 -5.40 -12.01 -19.27
CA GLN A 335 -4.39 -11.81 -20.30
C GLN A 335 -3.02 -11.47 -19.69
N LEU A 336 -2.99 -10.66 -18.62
CA LEU A 336 -1.76 -10.41 -17.86
C LEU A 336 -1.20 -11.69 -17.23
N ASP A 337 -2.05 -12.59 -16.74
CA ASP A 337 -1.62 -13.88 -16.19
C ASP A 337 -1.02 -14.80 -17.27
N VAL A 338 -1.58 -14.80 -18.49
CA VAL A 338 -1.05 -15.57 -19.64
C VAL A 338 0.34 -15.05 -20.07
N ASN A 339 0.53 -13.74 -20.00
CA ASN A 339 1.82 -13.10 -20.34
C ASN A 339 2.88 -13.24 -19.24
N GLU A 340 2.53 -13.92 -18.14
CA GLU A 340 3.43 -14.27 -17.05
C GLU A 340 4.14 -13.07 -16.41
N LEU A 341 3.55 -11.86 -16.49
CA LEU A 341 4.09 -10.72 -15.79
C LEU A 341 2.96 -9.82 -15.29
N ASN A 342 2.44 -10.16 -14.11
CA ASN A 342 1.39 -9.42 -13.42
C ASN A 342 1.80 -9.22 -11.96
N THR A 343 2.21 -8.00 -11.62
CA THR A 343 2.63 -7.64 -10.26
C THR A 343 1.74 -6.54 -9.72
N PRO A 344 0.69 -6.88 -8.94
CA PRO A 344 -0.04 -5.88 -8.17
C PRO A 344 0.87 -5.32 -7.07
N CYS A 345 0.95 -4.00 -6.94
CA CYS A 345 1.94 -3.33 -6.11
C CYS A 345 1.36 -2.63 -4.90
N CYS A 346 0.22 -1.98 -5.08
CA CYS A 346 -0.38 -1.16 -4.04
C CYS A 346 -1.91 -1.24 -4.10
N ILE A 347 -2.53 -1.08 -2.93
CA ILE A 347 -3.99 -1.05 -2.75
C ILE A 347 -4.37 0.14 -1.88
N THR A 348 -5.46 0.83 -2.22
CA THR A 348 -5.97 1.92 -1.37
C THR A 348 -6.46 1.41 -0.01
N PRO A 349 -6.47 2.25 1.03
CA PRO A 349 -6.89 1.84 2.37
C PRO A 349 -8.29 1.21 2.42
N ASP A 350 -9.21 1.67 1.58
CA ASP A 350 -10.58 1.14 1.47
C ASP A 350 -10.71 -0.10 0.58
N GLY A 351 -9.59 -0.62 0.04
CA GLY A 351 -9.55 -1.78 -0.83
C GLY A 351 -10.08 -1.54 -2.25
N ARG A 352 -10.38 -0.28 -2.62
CA ARG A 352 -11.08 0.02 -3.86
C ARG A 352 -10.17 0.04 -5.10
N TYR A 353 -9.03 0.69 -5.00
CA TYR A 353 -8.14 0.82 -6.14
C TYR A 353 -6.88 0.00 -5.94
N ILE A 354 -6.51 -0.74 -6.98
CA ILE A 354 -5.28 -1.52 -7.04
C ILE A 354 -4.44 -0.97 -8.18
N THR A 355 -3.16 -0.71 -7.95
CA THR A 355 -2.19 -0.45 -9.00
C THR A 355 -1.16 -1.55 -9.07
N GLY A 356 -0.60 -1.76 -10.25
CA GLY A 356 0.42 -2.73 -10.52
C GLY A 356 1.07 -2.50 -11.88
N PHE A 357 1.95 -3.40 -12.26
CA PHE A 357 2.56 -3.38 -13.57
C PHE A 357 2.60 -4.78 -14.18
N GLY A 358 2.67 -4.83 -15.50
CA GLY A 358 2.70 -6.08 -16.23
C GLY A 358 2.95 -5.90 -17.72
N TYR A 359 3.02 -7.01 -18.44
CA TYR A 359 3.01 -6.97 -19.89
C TYR A 359 1.62 -6.73 -20.41
N VAL A 360 1.50 -5.65 -21.14
CA VAL A 360 0.28 -5.21 -21.80
C VAL A 360 0.47 -5.33 -23.30
N ASP A 361 -0.46 -6.00 -23.96
CA ASP A 361 -0.57 -5.98 -25.41
C ASP A 361 -1.38 -4.75 -25.82
N LEU A 362 -0.70 -3.72 -26.30
CA LEU A 362 -1.37 -2.48 -26.73
C LEU A 362 -1.88 -2.56 -28.18
N ASP A 363 -1.28 -3.44 -28.97
CA ASP A 363 -1.70 -3.84 -30.31
C ASP A 363 -1.07 -5.22 -30.64
N ASP A 364 -1.69 -6.00 -31.50
CA ASP A 364 -1.34 -7.41 -31.82
C ASP A 364 0.15 -7.69 -32.18
N GLU A 365 1.03 -6.71 -32.12
CA GLU A 365 2.43 -6.82 -32.51
C GLU A 365 3.44 -6.37 -31.44
N ASN A 366 3.02 -5.68 -30.34
CA ASN A 366 3.95 -5.09 -29.38
C ASN A 366 3.51 -5.30 -27.93
N LEU A 367 4.13 -6.27 -27.27
CA LEU A 367 4.06 -6.41 -25.81
C LEU A 367 4.83 -5.25 -25.15
N CYS A 368 4.10 -4.42 -24.42
CA CYS A 368 4.66 -3.34 -23.65
C CYS A 368 4.58 -3.63 -22.16
N PHE A 369 5.66 -3.38 -21.45
CA PHE A 369 5.65 -3.37 -20.00
C PHE A 369 5.04 -2.06 -19.53
N GLY A 370 3.97 -2.10 -18.74
CA GLY A 370 3.23 -0.91 -18.37
C GLY A 370 2.58 -0.99 -17.00
N THR A 371 2.25 0.18 -16.48
CA THR A 371 1.46 0.35 -15.26
C THR A 371 -0.01 0.23 -15.58
N TYR A 372 -0.73 -0.50 -14.73
CA TYR A 372 -2.19 -0.56 -14.73
C TYR A 372 -2.78 -0.14 -13.38
N TRP A 373 -4.05 0.22 -13.39
CA TRP A 373 -4.86 0.34 -12.19
C TRP A 373 -6.27 -0.24 -12.40
N ILE A 374 -6.88 -0.69 -11.30
CA ILE A 374 -8.18 -1.34 -11.29
C ILE A 374 -9.06 -0.62 -10.27
N ASP A 375 -10.30 -0.25 -10.66
CA ASP A 375 -11.38 0.06 -9.71
C ASP A 375 -12.12 -1.24 -9.41
N THR A 376 -11.93 -1.80 -8.21
CA THR A 376 -12.49 -3.09 -7.80
C THR A 376 -13.97 -3.01 -7.43
N LYS A 377 -14.51 -1.80 -7.23
CA LYS A 377 -15.92 -1.61 -6.88
C LYS A 377 -16.72 -1.31 -8.15
N THR A 378 -17.70 -2.14 -8.41
CA THR A 378 -18.81 -1.73 -9.25
C THR A 378 -19.50 -0.57 -8.54
N THR A 379 -19.58 0.58 -9.19
CA THR A 379 -20.45 1.65 -8.71
C THR A 379 -21.89 1.21 -8.93
N ASP A 380 -22.42 0.40 -8.03
CA ASP A 380 -23.84 0.12 -7.98
C ASP A 380 -24.55 1.45 -7.72
N ALA A 381 -25.50 1.78 -8.59
CA ALA A 381 -26.39 2.93 -8.40
C ALA A 381 -27.12 2.88 -7.04
N VAL A 382 -27.13 1.71 -6.38
CA VAL A 382 -27.71 1.44 -5.07
C VAL A 382 -26.87 2.06 -3.96
N ASP A 383 -25.54 2.12 -4.05
CA ASP A 383 -24.71 2.75 -3.03
C ASP A 383 -24.90 4.28 -2.96
N LYS A 384 -25.18 4.92 -4.09
CA LYS A 384 -25.53 6.35 -4.12
C LYS A 384 -26.91 6.65 -3.52
N VAL A 385 -27.81 5.68 -3.50
CA VAL A 385 -29.13 5.83 -2.86
C VAL A 385 -29.05 5.61 -1.36
N SER A 386 -28.10 4.76 -0.87
CA SER A 386 -27.89 4.57 0.57
C SER A 386 -27.21 5.77 1.24
N GLU A 387 -26.38 6.52 0.52
CA GLU A 387 -25.82 7.80 1.03
C GLU A 387 -26.85 8.94 1.08
N ALA A 388 -27.91 8.86 0.27
CA ALA A 388 -28.97 9.86 0.24
C ALA A 388 -30.12 9.61 1.25
N ALA A 389 -30.05 8.55 2.04
CA ALA A 389 -31.01 8.36 3.14
C ALA A 389 -30.78 9.47 4.19
N PRO A 390 -31.78 10.31 4.49
CA PRO A 390 -31.58 11.44 5.37
C PRO A 390 -31.10 10.94 6.75
N ALA A 391 -29.99 11.49 7.22
CA ALA A 391 -29.34 11.23 8.50
C ALA A 391 -30.19 11.58 9.74
N THR A 392 -31.52 11.60 9.59
CA THR A 392 -32.47 12.13 10.57
C THR A 392 -33.15 11.07 11.42
N LYS A 393 -33.08 9.79 11.03
CA LYS A 393 -33.74 8.73 11.80
C LYS A 393 -32.75 8.08 12.76
N VAL A 394 -32.86 8.41 14.05
CA VAL A 394 -32.17 7.71 15.14
C VAL A 394 -32.75 6.30 15.27
N VAL A 395 -31.94 5.28 15.09
CA VAL A 395 -32.33 3.86 15.19
C VAL A 395 -32.01 3.25 16.55
N GLY A 396 -31.21 3.93 17.36
CA GLY A 396 -30.92 3.51 18.73
C GLY A 396 -30.19 4.61 19.51
N SER A 397 -30.42 4.64 20.82
CA SER A 397 -29.76 5.52 21.78
C SER A 397 -29.14 4.70 22.90
N TYR A 398 -27.91 5.01 23.27
CA TYR A 398 -27.13 4.26 24.26
C TYR A 398 -26.57 5.22 25.32
N GLY A 399 -26.48 4.76 26.56
CA GLY A 399 -25.78 5.46 27.62
C GLY A 399 -24.26 5.33 27.42
N VAL A 400 -23.49 6.10 28.19
CA VAL A 400 -22.00 5.95 28.23
C VAL A 400 -21.56 4.59 28.78
N ASP A 401 -22.47 3.85 29.40
CA ASP A 401 -22.31 2.48 29.89
C ASP A 401 -22.61 1.42 28.78
N GLY A 402 -22.86 1.85 27.55
CA GLY A 402 -23.19 0.99 26.42
C GLY A 402 -24.60 0.38 26.47
N LYS A 403 -25.43 0.65 27.50
CA LYS A 403 -26.78 0.11 27.60
C LYS A 403 -27.75 0.90 26.73
N ALA A 404 -28.63 0.18 26.03
CA ALA A 404 -29.68 0.81 25.23
C ALA A 404 -30.60 1.65 26.12
N LYS A 405 -30.86 2.90 25.70
CA LYS A 405 -31.77 3.83 26.38
C LYS A 405 -32.94 4.18 25.46
N ARG A 406 -34.11 4.38 26.03
CA ARG A 406 -35.25 4.91 25.29
C ARG A 406 -34.96 6.34 24.83
N ILE A 407 -35.41 6.73 23.63
CA ILE A 407 -35.17 8.04 23.00
C ILE A 407 -35.59 9.22 23.91
N ALA A 408 -36.54 9.01 24.83
CA ALA A 408 -37.03 9.96 25.84
C ALA A 408 -36.24 9.92 27.16
N ALA A 409 -34.94 9.60 27.13
CA ALA A 409 -34.14 9.42 28.34
C ALA A 409 -33.86 10.74 29.08
N PRO A 410 -33.70 10.67 30.42
CA PRO A 410 -33.44 11.84 31.26
C PRO A 410 -32.14 12.53 30.94
N LYS A 411 -32.00 13.78 31.41
CA LYS A 411 -30.80 14.63 31.28
C LYS A 411 -29.51 13.86 31.40
N GLY A 412 -28.54 14.17 30.54
CA GLY A 412 -27.23 13.56 30.56
C GLY A 412 -26.63 13.32 29.17
N LEU A 413 -25.54 12.55 29.12
CA LEU A 413 -24.85 12.18 27.89
C LEU A 413 -25.46 10.91 27.30
N ARG A 414 -25.77 10.93 26.01
CA ARG A 414 -26.17 9.76 25.25
C ARG A 414 -25.47 9.69 23.90
N LEU A 415 -25.40 8.49 23.34
CA LEU A 415 -24.89 8.21 22.00
C LEU A 415 -26.07 7.80 21.12
N ASP A 416 -26.39 8.59 20.12
CA ASP A 416 -27.47 8.30 19.18
C ASP A 416 -26.83 7.64 17.91
N LYS A 417 -27.29 6.41 17.60
CA LYS A 417 -26.90 5.69 16.38
C LYS A 417 -27.96 5.97 15.30
N PHE A 418 -27.50 6.43 14.15
CA PHE A 418 -28.33 6.72 12.98
C PHE A 418 -28.45 5.52 12.06
N ALA A 419 -29.44 5.53 11.17
CA ALA A 419 -29.69 4.46 10.21
C ALA A 419 -28.50 4.21 9.26
N ASN A 420 -27.67 5.22 9.02
CA ASN A 420 -26.43 5.15 8.22
C ASN A 420 -25.20 4.66 9.02
N GLY A 421 -25.39 4.11 10.22
CA GLY A 421 -24.32 3.60 11.08
C GLY A 421 -23.57 4.67 11.88
N LYS A 422 -23.68 5.95 11.54
CA LYS A 422 -23.01 7.04 12.29
C LYS A 422 -23.54 7.13 13.72
N VAL A 423 -22.64 7.49 14.64
CA VAL A 423 -22.95 7.69 16.05
C VAL A 423 -22.67 9.15 16.41
N LYS A 424 -23.62 9.81 17.06
CA LYS A 424 -23.47 11.18 17.53
C LYS A 424 -23.62 11.26 19.04
N LYS A 425 -22.70 11.98 19.68
CA LYS A 425 -22.77 12.32 21.10
C LYS A 425 -23.76 13.46 21.30
N VAL A 426 -24.78 13.24 22.13
CA VAL A 426 -25.85 14.21 22.43
C VAL A 426 -25.88 14.49 23.92
N VAL A 427 -25.81 15.78 24.28
CA VAL A 427 -26.01 16.25 25.66
C VAL A 427 -27.47 16.65 25.79
N VAL A 428 -28.24 15.92 26.61
CA VAL A 428 -29.63 16.25 26.95
C VAL A 428 -29.58 17.10 28.18
N LYS A 429 -29.96 18.37 28.05
CA LYS A 429 -30.01 19.38 29.16
C LYS A 429 -31.25 19.23 30.04
#